data_c4c6c2bf3250465d015109f24900c86b
#
_entry.id   c4c6c2bf3250465d015109f24900c86b
#
_cell.length_a   1.000
_cell.length_b   1.000
_cell.length_c   1.000
_cell.angle_alpha   90.00
_cell.angle_beta   90.00
_cell.angle_gamma   90.00
#
_symmetry.space_group_name_H-M   'P 1'
#
loop_
_entity.id
_entity.type
_entity.pdbx_description
1 polymer ?
#
loop_
_entity_poly.entity_id
_entity_poly.type
_entity_poly.pdbx_seq_one_letter_code
_entity_poly.pdbx_strand_id
1 'polypeptide(L)'
;MNPQPTAPGSKFKSFLNKFTMMARAPRELWIVYGAYIMENLAYKVGAASVLSLWLSSDLGFNDVKAGAMIATWSAIMTLITVLVGSLTDALGIRRTFLLGFVVCLVSRTVMALSVNRWVALPFGLYPQAIGIALMIPVMAAACKQYTNAAQRSVAFALYYALMNLGYAIGDVIFDRLRGAHGLGEHGLWTLPLLGTELSTYRVLILLSVVFTVPGLILIWAFLRDGVEMTEAGIVVAPRKVGAAGGGAWGKTLLASSRETVVKTGRIFAGLWREKAFYRFLLFMSLVVGVRMIFFQLAFTFPKYGIRELGDGAPFAHLSGILNSVMIVVLVPICGALTQKISAYRMVTVGSFVSATSVFFIALPPAWFRPLADGWLGDVVVHRWLGVAGAVNPLYISIFFFIVLLSLGEALWSPRLYEYAAAIAPKGREASYMALSLLPFFLGKFFVGGLSGWLLEKFCPAQGPRNPELMWFLIGCMAMVTPVGTLLFRKYLQLQEAGREPVVSKTAAAAGEAEILHE
;
A
#
# COMPACT_ATOMS: atom_id res chain seq x y z
N MET A 1 32.74 19.33 -25.34
CA MET A 1 32.00 18.32 -26.14
C MET A 1 30.54 18.35 -25.73
N ASN A 2 29.67 18.91 -26.58
CA ASN A 2 28.24 18.94 -26.34
C ASN A 2 27.67 17.52 -26.49
N PRO A 3 26.87 17.01 -25.53
CA PRO A 3 26.19 15.74 -25.73
C PRO A 3 25.10 15.90 -26.78
N GLN A 4 25.22 15.15 -27.88
CA GLN A 4 24.18 15.09 -28.91
C GLN A 4 22.84 14.60 -28.34
N PRO A 5 21.70 15.14 -28.79
CA PRO A 5 20.39 14.67 -28.36
C PRO A 5 20.15 13.24 -28.88
N THR A 6 20.03 12.30 -27.98
CA THR A 6 19.71 10.91 -28.29
C THR A 6 18.31 10.81 -28.91
N ALA A 7 18.20 10.22 -30.10
CA ALA A 7 16.95 10.01 -30.83
C ALA A 7 15.88 9.26 -29.98
N PRO A 8 14.58 9.56 -30.15
CA PRO A 8 13.49 8.96 -29.34
C PRO A 8 13.48 7.43 -29.33
N GLY A 9 13.86 6.78 -30.43
CA GLY A 9 13.98 5.33 -30.53
C GLY A 9 15.07 4.68 -29.67
N SER A 10 16.09 5.45 -29.27
CA SER A 10 17.19 4.99 -28.41
C SER A 10 16.72 4.82 -26.95
N LYS A 11 15.83 5.67 -26.45
CA LYS A 11 15.30 5.61 -25.07
C LYS A 11 14.34 4.42 -24.89
N PHE A 12 13.51 4.13 -25.86
CA PHE A 12 12.60 2.98 -25.84
C PHE A 12 13.37 1.64 -25.92
N LYS A 13 14.37 1.54 -26.80
CA LYS A 13 15.28 0.37 -26.86
C LYS A 13 16.05 0.21 -25.54
N SER A 14 16.53 1.29 -24.94
CA SER A 14 17.18 1.27 -23.63
C SER A 14 16.24 0.80 -22.52
N PHE A 15 14.99 1.19 -22.57
CA PHE A 15 13.94 0.74 -21.64
C PHE A 15 13.66 -0.77 -21.80
N LEU A 16 13.45 -1.25 -23.03
CA LEU A 16 13.26 -2.68 -23.31
C LEU A 16 14.47 -3.51 -22.90
N ASN A 17 15.70 -3.03 -23.14
CA ASN A 17 16.93 -3.71 -22.72
C ASN A 17 17.03 -3.86 -21.19
N LYS A 18 16.43 -2.97 -20.41
CA LYS A 18 16.35 -3.12 -18.94
C LYS A 18 15.48 -4.31 -18.53
N PHE A 19 14.39 -4.58 -19.26
CA PHE A 19 13.56 -5.76 -18.99
C PHE A 19 14.25 -7.06 -19.42
N THR A 20 14.99 -7.06 -20.53
CA THR A 20 15.76 -8.25 -20.96
C THR A 20 16.88 -8.60 -19.96
N MET A 21 17.44 -7.63 -19.24
CA MET A 21 18.38 -7.91 -18.16
C MET A 21 17.75 -8.70 -17.00
N MET A 22 16.44 -8.57 -16.78
CA MET A 22 15.74 -9.35 -15.74
C MET A 22 15.69 -10.83 -16.05
N ALA A 23 15.80 -11.25 -17.32
CA ALA A 23 15.88 -12.65 -17.71
C ALA A 23 17.13 -13.36 -17.12
N ARG A 24 18.18 -12.59 -16.75
CA ARG A 24 19.39 -13.09 -16.11
C ARG A 24 19.29 -13.13 -14.58
N ALA A 25 18.18 -12.67 -14.00
CA ALA A 25 17.96 -12.78 -12.56
C ALA A 25 17.80 -14.25 -12.14
N PRO A 26 18.25 -14.62 -10.92
CA PRO A 26 18.10 -15.98 -10.44
C PRO A 26 16.62 -16.39 -10.36
N ARG A 27 16.35 -17.67 -10.54
CA ARG A 27 14.98 -18.22 -10.49
C ARG A 27 14.27 -17.91 -9.17
N GLU A 28 15.01 -17.74 -8.10
CA GLU A 28 14.55 -17.39 -6.76
C GLU A 28 13.75 -16.07 -6.76
N LEU A 29 14.15 -15.09 -7.55
CA LEU A 29 13.39 -13.85 -7.70
C LEU A 29 12.01 -14.10 -8.29
N TRP A 30 11.92 -14.93 -9.32
CA TRP A 30 10.65 -15.25 -9.98
C TRP A 30 9.71 -16.09 -9.11
N ILE A 31 10.28 -17.02 -8.31
CA ILE A 31 9.54 -17.80 -7.32
C ILE A 31 8.94 -16.87 -6.27
N VAL A 32 9.75 -15.93 -5.77
CA VAL A 32 9.29 -14.93 -4.79
C VAL A 32 8.23 -14.01 -5.38
N TYR A 33 8.36 -13.59 -6.64
CA TYR A 33 7.32 -12.80 -7.32
C TYR A 33 6.02 -13.58 -7.50
N GLY A 34 6.07 -14.85 -7.86
CA GLY A 34 4.88 -15.71 -7.93
C GLY A 34 4.17 -15.82 -6.58
N ALA A 35 4.92 -16.10 -5.52
CA ALA A 35 4.39 -16.14 -4.16
C ALA A 35 3.82 -14.77 -3.71
N TYR A 36 4.44 -13.68 -4.13
CA TYR A 36 4.00 -12.33 -3.82
C TYR A 36 2.67 -11.94 -4.50
N ILE A 37 2.48 -12.33 -5.76
CA ILE A 37 1.18 -12.15 -6.44
C ILE A 37 0.08 -12.90 -5.68
N MET A 38 0.34 -14.17 -5.31
CA MET A 38 -0.61 -14.99 -4.57
C MET A 38 -0.97 -14.36 -3.23
N GLU A 39 0.02 -13.83 -2.49
CA GLU A 39 -0.24 -13.18 -1.21
C GLU A 39 -0.98 -11.86 -1.36
N ASN A 40 -0.64 -11.02 -2.35
CA ASN A 40 -1.38 -9.76 -2.57
C ASN A 40 -2.82 -10.02 -3.00
N LEU A 41 -3.05 -11.04 -3.81
CA LEU A 41 -4.39 -11.50 -4.17
C LEU A 41 -5.16 -11.99 -2.92
N ALA A 42 -4.53 -12.84 -2.12
CA ALA A 42 -5.11 -13.35 -0.88
C ALA A 42 -5.38 -12.22 0.14
N TYR A 43 -4.47 -11.27 0.27
CA TYR A 43 -4.62 -10.08 1.12
C TYR A 43 -5.80 -9.22 0.67
N LYS A 44 -5.92 -8.96 -0.64
CA LYS A 44 -6.98 -8.12 -1.18
C LYS A 44 -8.36 -8.74 -0.97
N VAL A 45 -8.49 -10.03 -1.31
CA VAL A 45 -9.75 -10.77 -1.20
C VAL A 45 -10.13 -11.04 0.27
N GLY A 46 -9.16 -11.37 1.14
CA GLY A 46 -9.43 -11.81 2.52
C GLY A 46 -9.27 -10.75 3.61
N ALA A 47 -8.74 -9.56 3.29
CA ALA A 47 -8.51 -8.53 4.29
C ALA A 47 -8.86 -7.12 3.80
N ALA A 48 -8.22 -6.59 2.76
CA ALA A 48 -8.28 -5.18 2.44
C ALA A 48 -9.70 -4.64 2.16
N SER A 49 -10.55 -5.41 1.49
CA SER A 49 -11.92 -5.01 1.13
C SER A 49 -13.00 -5.66 2.00
N VAL A 50 -12.67 -6.79 2.63
CA VAL A 50 -13.63 -7.64 3.33
C VAL A 50 -13.71 -7.36 4.82
N LEU A 51 -12.61 -6.91 5.44
CA LEU A 51 -12.44 -6.92 6.88
C LEU A 51 -13.53 -6.12 7.62
N SER A 52 -13.85 -4.92 7.13
CA SER A 52 -14.88 -4.08 7.72
C SER A 52 -16.28 -4.68 7.60
N LEU A 53 -16.54 -5.36 6.47
CA LEU A 53 -17.81 -6.01 6.18
C LEU A 53 -17.97 -7.27 7.04
N TRP A 54 -16.97 -8.14 7.05
CA TRP A 54 -16.94 -9.36 7.86
C TRP A 54 -17.12 -9.07 9.36
N LEU A 55 -16.43 -8.06 9.89
CA LEU A 55 -16.57 -7.67 11.29
C LEU A 55 -18.00 -7.23 11.63
N SER A 56 -18.68 -6.55 10.70
CA SER A 56 -20.05 -6.09 10.96
C SER A 56 -21.10 -7.15 10.65
N SER A 57 -21.02 -7.83 9.51
CA SER A 57 -22.06 -8.78 9.07
C SER A 57 -21.97 -10.13 9.78
N ASP A 58 -20.76 -10.70 9.92
CA ASP A 58 -20.57 -12.03 10.51
C ASP A 58 -20.35 -12.00 12.01
N LEU A 59 -19.59 -11.00 12.52
CA LEU A 59 -19.31 -10.90 13.95
C LEU A 59 -20.22 -9.90 14.68
N GLY A 60 -21.11 -9.19 13.98
CA GLY A 60 -22.12 -8.30 14.55
C GLY A 60 -21.53 -7.11 15.32
N PHE A 61 -20.38 -6.57 14.89
CA PHE A 61 -19.85 -5.33 15.43
C PHE A 61 -20.48 -4.12 14.73
N ASN A 62 -20.82 -3.07 15.48
CA ASN A 62 -21.15 -1.79 14.89
C ASN A 62 -19.93 -1.15 14.22
N ASP A 63 -20.12 -0.09 13.45
CA ASP A 63 -19.07 0.54 12.65
C ASP A 63 -17.88 1.03 13.49
N VAL A 64 -18.16 1.63 14.66
CA VAL A 64 -17.11 2.12 15.58
C VAL A 64 -16.26 0.96 16.12
N LYS A 65 -16.90 -0.11 16.57
CA LYS A 65 -16.17 -1.28 17.09
C LYS A 65 -15.41 -2.00 16.00
N ALA A 66 -15.98 -2.15 14.81
CA ALA A 66 -15.30 -2.72 13.66
C ALA A 66 -14.07 -1.88 13.28
N GLY A 67 -14.20 -0.55 13.25
CA GLY A 67 -13.09 0.38 13.03
C GLY A 67 -11.99 0.25 14.08
N ALA A 68 -12.34 0.12 15.37
CA ALA A 68 -11.38 -0.09 16.45
C ALA A 68 -10.63 -1.43 16.32
N MET A 69 -11.30 -2.52 15.90
CA MET A 69 -10.65 -3.81 15.65
C MET A 69 -9.66 -3.73 14.50
N ILE A 70 -10.03 -3.03 13.42
CA ILE A 70 -9.14 -2.79 12.27
C ILE A 70 -7.96 -1.91 12.64
N ALA A 71 -8.17 -0.89 13.48
CA ALA A 71 -7.09 -0.05 14.01
C ALA A 71 -6.08 -0.90 14.80
N THR A 72 -6.56 -1.75 15.69
CA THR A 72 -5.73 -2.66 16.50
C THR A 72 -4.97 -3.65 15.60
N TRP A 73 -5.65 -4.25 14.61
CA TRP A 73 -5.03 -5.12 13.62
C TRP A 73 -3.92 -4.42 12.84
N SER A 74 -4.18 -3.20 12.37
CA SER A 74 -3.18 -2.38 11.65
C SER A 74 -2.00 -1.99 12.55
N ALA A 75 -2.27 -1.73 13.83
CA ALA A 75 -1.25 -1.43 14.83
C ALA A 75 -0.30 -2.62 15.05
N ILE A 76 -0.85 -3.81 15.26
CA ILE A 76 -0.07 -5.05 15.40
C ILE A 76 0.77 -5.29 14.15
N MET A 77 0.16 -5.19 12.96
CA MET A 77 0.85 -5.40 11.69
C MET A 77 2.06 -4.48 11.56
N THR A 78 1.92 -3.20 11.88
CA THR A 78 3.01 -2.25 11.70
C THR A 78 4.10 -2.40 12.76
N LEU A 79 3.73 -2.65 14.02
CA LEU A 79 4.69 -2.92 15.08
C LEU A 79 5.58 -4.13 14.74
N ILE A 80 4.96 -5.22 14.30
CA ILE A 80 5.69 -6.43 13.88
C ILE A 80 6.55 -6.15 12.64
N THR A 81 6.05 -5.37 11.65
CA THR A 81 6.83 -5.01 10.45
C THR A 81 8.16 -4.34 10.80
N VAL A 82 8.19 -3.49 11.83
CA VAL A 82 9.45 -2.86 12.31
C VAL A 82 10.43 -3.89 12.85
N LEU A 83 9.94 -4.95 13.49
CA LEU A 83 10.77 -6.00 14.09
C LEU A 83 11.24 -7.06 13.07
N VAL A 84 10.56 -7.19 11.95
CA VAL A 84 10.81 -8.28 10.97
C VAL A 84 12.15 -8.15 10.24
N GLY A 85 12.69 -6.94 10.11
CA GLY A 85 14.00 -6.74 9.47
C GLY A 85 15.08 -7.61 10.09
N SER A 86 15.27 -7.52 11.41
CA SER A 86 16.25 -8.33 12.13
C SER A 86 15.89 -9.81 12.19
N LEU A 87 14.61 -10.13 12.22
CA LEU A 87 14.14 -11.51 12.15
C LEU A 87 14.53 -12.14 10.82
N THR A 88 14.39 -11.41 9.72
CA THR A 88 14.79 -11.85 8.37
C THR A 88 16.30 -12.04 8.29
N ASP A 89 17.09 -11.15 8.91
CA ASP A 89 18.54 -11.29 8.98
C ASP A 89 18.95 -12.54 9.77
N ALA A 90 18.24 -12.88 10.84
CA ALA A 90 18.50 -14.06 11.68
C ALA A 90 18.03 -15.37 11.02
N LEU A 91 16.79 -15.42 10.52
CA LEU A 91 16.17 -16.64 10.00
C LEU A 91 16.41 -16.86 8.50
N GLY A 92 16.59 -15.78 7.74
CA GLY A 92 16.67 -15.78 6.29
C GLY A 92 15.32 -15.63 5.59
N ILE A 93 15.39 -15.24 4.34
CA ILE A 93 14.24 -14.94 3.48
C ILE A 93 13.25 -16.12 3.45
N ARG A 94 13.72 -17.33 3.13
CA ARG A 94 12.87 -18.51 2.98
C ARG A 94 12.06 -18.83 4.24
N ARG A 95 12.75 -18.91 5.39
CA ARG A 95 12.09 -19.30 6.65
C ARG A 95 11.12 -18.24 7.14
N THR A 96 11.45 -16.97 6.96
CA THR A 96 10.56 -15.87 7.34
C THR A 96 9.31 -15.85 6.47
N PHE A 97 9.42 -16.09 5.16
CA PHE A 97 8.26 -16.27 4.29
C PHE A 97 7.40 -17.46 4.70
N LEU A 98 8.00 -18.63 4.94
CA LEU A 98 7.26 -19.84 5.35
C LEU A 98 6.48 -19.58 6.64
N LEU A 99 7.10 -18.94 7.62
CA LEU A 99 6.43 -18.58 8.87
C LEU A 99 5.24 -17.65 8.59
N GLY A 100 5.43 -16.60 7.77
CA GLY A 100 4.36 -15.68 7.39
C GLY A 100 3.20 -16.38 6.69
N PHE A 101 3.48 -17.22 5.70
CA PHE A 101 2.46 -17.98 4.97
C PHE A 101 1.71 -18.96 5.86
N VAL A 102 2.39 -19.69 6.75
CA VAL A 102 1.75 -20.65 7.68
C VAL A 102 0.84 -19.89 8.66
N VAL A 103 1.30 -18.79 9.23
CA VAL A 103 0.48 -17.95 10.14
C VAL A 103 -0.74 -17.40 9.39
N CYS A 104 -0.58 -16.90 8.16
CA CYS A 104 -1.70 -16.43 7.34
C CYS A 104 -2.68 -17.56 6.99
N LEU A 105 -2.18 -18.75 6.64
CA LEU A 105 -2.99 -19.90 6.30
C LEU A 105 -3.89 -20.30 7.48
N VAL A 106 -3.31 -20.47 8.67
CA VAL A 106 -4.06 -20.84 9.87
C VAL A 106 -5.04 -19.75 10.28
N SER A 107 -4.60 -18.51 10.34
CA SER A 107 -5.44 -17.39 10.78
C SER A 107 -6.62 -17.12 9.83
N ARG A 108 -6.40 -17.15 8.51
CA ARG A 108 -7.47 -17.01 7.50
C ARG A 108 -8.47 -18.16 7.58
N THR A 109 -7.99 -19.38 7.83
CA THR A 109 -8.86 -20.55 8.03
C THR A 109 -9.75 -20.37 9.25
N VAL A 110 -9.20 -19.92 10.38
CA VAL A 110 -9.99 -19.61 11.59
C VAL A 110 -11.02 -18.52 11.31
N MET A 111 -10.65 -17.44 10.61
CA MET A 111 -11.58 -16.36 10.26
C MET A 111 -12.71 -16.84 9.33
N ALA A 112 -12.41 -17.73 8.38
CA ALA A 112 -13.43 -18.28 7.46
C ALA A 112 -14.42 -19.21 8.18
N LEU A 113 -13.95 -20.01 9.12
CA LEU A 113 -14.76 -21.07 9.73
C LEU A 113 -15.47 -20.65 11.03
N SER A 114 -14.96 -19.64 11.74
CA SER A 114 -15.50 -19.24 13.05
C SER A 114 -16.28 -17.93 13.00
N VAL A 115 -17.48 -17.92 13.57
CA VAL A 115 -18.29 -16.72 13.86
C VAL A 115 -18.18 -16.29 15.32
N ASN A 116 -17.52 -17.10 16.16
CA ASN A 116 -17.31 -16.76 17.57
C ASN A 116 -16.21 -15.67 17.68
N ARG A 117 -16.58 -14.50 18.20
CA ARG A 117 -15.69 -13.34 18.39
C ARG A 117 -14.45 -13.69 19.21
N TRP A 118 -14.60 -14.50 20.24
CA TRP A 118 -13.51 -14.93 21.15
C TRP A 118 -12.53 -15.91 20.51
N VAL A 119 -12.88 -16.49 19.36
CA VAL A 119 -11.99 -17.34 18.56
C VAL A 119 -11.49 -16.57 17.35
N ALA A 120 -12.39 -15.92 16.61
CA ALA A 120 -12.07 -15.26 15.35
C ALA A 120 -11.10 -14.07 15.49
N LEU A 121 -11.18 -13.30 16.59
CA LEU A 121 -10.27 -12.18 16.81
C LEU A 121 -8.87 -12.65 17.26
N PRO A 122 -8.70 -13.38 18.39
CA PRO A 122 -7.36 -13.70 18.90
C PRO A 122 -6.63 -14.77 18.09
N PHE A 123 -7.33 -15.68 17.42
CA PHE A 123 -6.70 -16.76 16.64
C PHE A 123 -6.79 -16.56 15.11
N GLY A 124 -7.64 -15.65 14.64
CA GLY A 124 -7.80 -15.27 13.24
C GLY A 124 -7.23 -13.90 12.95
N LEU A 125 -7.98 -12.84 13.26
CA LEU A 125 -7.69 -11.47 12.86
C LEU A 125 -6.29 -11.00 13.29
N TYR A 126 -5.94 -11.08 14.55
CA TYR A 126 -4.67 -10.54 15.04
C TYR A 126 -3.44 -11.36 14.61
N PRO A 127 -3.46 -12.69 14.60
CA PRO A 127 -2.37 -13.46 13.99
C PRO A 127 -2.20 -13.21 12.49
N GLN A 128 -3.28 -12.96 11.74
CA GLN A 128 -3.17 -12.58 10.34
C GLN A 128 -2.33 -11.31 10.16
N ALA A 129 -2.48 -10.31 11.05
CA ALA A 129 -1.63 -9.12 11.03
C ALA A 129 -0.14 -9.45 11.15
N ILE A 130 0.20 -10.40 12.03
CA ILE A 130 1.58 -10.89 12.21
C ILE A 130 2.08 -11.58 10.95
N GLY A 131 1.28 -12.49 10.37
CA GLY A 131 1.64 -13.21 9.16
C GLY A 131 1.93 -12.28 7.98
N ILE A 132 1.07 -11.28 7.73
CA ILE A 132 1.26 -10.29 6.68
C ILE A 132 2.50 -9.43 6.95
N ALA A 133 2.69 -8.99 8.19
CA ALA A 133 3.84 -8.18 8.59
C ALA A 133 5.18 -8.90 8.36
N LEU A 134 5.22 -10.23 8.54
CA LEU A 134 6.40 -11.04 8.27
C LEU A 134 6.80 -11.05 6.78
N MET A 135 5.85 -10.92 5.86
CA MET A 135 6.10 -11.05 4.43
C MET A 135 6.51 -9.75 3.73
N ILE A 136 5.98 -8.59 4.16
CA ILE A 136 6.21 -7.30 3.48
C ILE A 136 7.70 -6.91 3.41
N PRO A 137 8.47 -6.83 4.51
CA PRO A 137 9.88 -6.43 4.44
C PRO A 137 10.77 -7.48 3.79
N VAL A 138 10.40 -8.76 3.92
CA VAL A 138 11.16 -9.88 3.34
C VAL A 138 11.14 -9.82 1.82
N MET A 139 10.03 -9.36 1.24
CA MET A 139 9.92 -9.16 -0.20
C MET A 139 10.89 -8.09 -0.71
N ALA A 140 10.99 -6.97 -0.03
CA ALA A 140 11.96 -5.92 -0.38
C ALA A 140 13.41 -6.42 -0.21
N ALA A 141 13.68 -7.20 0.84
CA ALA A 141 14.97 -7.85 1.05
C ALA A 141 15.30 -8.86 -0.07
N ALA A 142 14.32 -9.67 -0.51
CA ALA A 142 14.48 -10.60 -1.61
C ALA A 142 14.80 -9.89 -2.93
N CYS A 143 14.09 -8.79 -3.25
CA CYS A 143 14.40 -7.97 -4.42
C CYS A 143 15.86 -7.47 -4.40
N LYS A 144 16.35 -7.05 -3.23
CA LYS A 144 17.74 -6.59 -3.07
C LYS A 144 18.74 -7.73 -3.20
N GLN A 145 18.46 -8.89 -2.59
CA GLN A 145 19.38 -10.02 -2.53
C GLN A 145 19.50 -10.75 -3.88
N TYR A 146 18.39 -10.82 -4.65
CA TYR A 146 18.35 -11.55 -5.91
C TYR A 146 18.56 -10.66 -7.14
N THR A 147 19.07 -9.42 -6.97
CA THR A 147 19.37 -8.51 -8.06
C THR A 147 20.67 -7.77 -7.83
N ASN A 148 21.44 -7.56 -8.92
CA ASN A 148 22.59 -6.65 -8.91
C ASN A 148 22.14 -5.18 -9.02
N ALA A 149 23.08 -4.24 -8.95
CA ALA A 149 22.78 -2.81 -8.98
C ALA A 149 22.03 -2.37 -10.25
N ALA A 150 22.37 -2.94 -11.41
CA ALA A 150 21.73 -2.61 -12.69
C ALA A 150 20.28 -3.09 -12.78
N GLN A 151 19.97 -4.26 -12.21
CA GLN A 151 18.65 -4.89 -12.22
C GLN A 151 17.70 -4.32 -11.17
N ARG A 152 18.24 -3.78 -10.07
CA ARG A 152 17.49 -3.45 -8.84
C ARG A 152 16.31 -2.50 -9.08
N SER A 153 16.51 -1.45 -9.88
CA SER A 153 15.45 -0.48 -10.17
C SER A 153 14.27 -1.13 -10.91
N VAL A 154 14.55 -2.00 -11.89
CA VAL A 154 13.51 -2.71 -12.66
C VAL A 154 12.82 -3.75 -11.78
N ALA A 155 13.56 -4.43 -10.91
CA ALA A 155 12.99 -5.39 -9.96
C ALA A 155 11.98 -4.74 -9.02
N PHE A 156 12.30 -3.58 -8.44
CA PHE A 156 11.35 -2.86 -7.59
C PHE A 156 10.14 -2.31 -8.37
N ALA A 157 10.33 -1.87 -9.62
CA ALA A 157 9.22 -1.47 -10.47
C ALA A 157 8.28 -2.65 -10.77
N LEU A 158 8.85 -3.82 -11.09
CA LEU A 158 8.09 -5.05 -11.32
C LEU A 158 7.38 -5.52 -10.04
N TYR A 159 8.05 -5.48 -8.90
CA TYR A 159 7.46 -5.73 -7.57
C TYR A 159 6.19 -4.89 -7.35
N TYR A 160 6.25 -3.58 -7.63
CA TYR A 160 5.11 -2.68 -7.47
C TYR A 160 3.97 -2.98 -8.47
N ALA A 161 4.32 -3.30 -9.72
CA ALA A 161 3.35 -3.68 -10.73
C ALA A 161 2.62 -4.99 -10.38
N LEU A 162 3.35 -6.00 -9.89
CA LEU A 162 2.78 -7.30 -9.48
C LEU A 162 1.88 -7.18 -8.26
N MET A 163 2.18 -6.27 -7.33
CA MET A 163 1.28 -5.94 -6.22
C MET A 163 -0.05 -5.41 -6.73
N ASN A 164 -0.01 -4.42 -7.63
CA ASN A 164 -1.22 -3.84 -8.21
C ASN A 164 -2.02 -4.85 -9.06
N LEU A 165 -1.32 -5.76 -9.76
CA LEU A 165 -1.97 -6.84 -10.49
C LEU A 165 -2.74 -7.77 -9.54
N GLY A 166 -2.14 -8.18 -8.42
CA GLY A 166 -2.81 -8.98 -7.39
C GLY A 166 -4.03 -8.27 -6.82
N TYR A 167 -3.93 -6.98 -6.58
CA TYR A 167 -5.05 -6.16 -6.09
C TYR A 167 -6.18 -6.04 -7.12
N ALA A 168 -5.86 -5.77 -8.37
CA ALA A 168 -6.86 -5.67 -9.43
C ALA A 168 -7.66 -6.98 -9.61
N ILE A 169 -6.96 -8.13 -9.63
CA ILE A 169 -7.62 -9.45 -9.70
C ILE A 169 -8.50 -9.66 -8.46
N GLY A 170 -8.01 -9.30 -7.27
CA GLY A 170 -8.76 -9.41 -6.03
C GLY A 170 -10.05 -8.58 -6.02
N ASP A 171 -10.03 -7.37 -6.56
CA ASP A 171 -11.22 -6.51 -6.67
C ASP A 171 -12.28 -7.11 -7.62
N VAL A 172 -11.83 -7.71 -8.74
CA VAL A 172 -12.75 -8.44 -9.64
C VAL A 172 -13.43 -9.61 -8.91
N ILE A 173 -12.65 -10.40 -8.19
CA ILE A 173 -13.19 -11.56 -7.45
C ILE A 173 -14.16 -11.08 -6.37
N PHE A 174 -13.81 -10.04 -5.64
CA PHE A 174 -14.64 -9.45 -4.60
C PHE A 174 -16.02 -9.02 -5.13
N ASP A 175 -16.05 -8.20 -6.19
CA ASP A 175 -17.28 -7.71 -6.76
C ASP A 175 -18.08 -8.82 -7.48
N ARG A 176 -17.40 -9.76 -8.17
CA ARG A 176 -18.07 -10.90 -8.82
C ARG A 176 -18.80 -11.80 -7.83
N LEU A 177 -18.17 -12.08 -6.68
CA LEU A 177 -18.77 -12.96 -5.69
C LEU A 177 -19.97 -12.30 -4.99
N ARG A 178 -19.89 -10.97 -4.77
CA ARG A 178 -20.98 -10.17 -4.17
C ARG A 178 -22.10 -9.83 -5.15
N GLY A 179 -21.82 -9.84 -6.45
CA GLY A 179 -22.77 -9.49 -7.49
C GLY A 179 -23.84 -10.54 -7.73
N ALA A 180 -24.80 -10.22 -8.60
CA ALA A 180 -25.94 -11.07 -8.94
C ALA A 180 -25.57 -12.41 -9.57
N HIS A 181 -24.39 -12.49 -10.21
CA HIS A 181 -23.87 -13.74 -10.81
C HIS A 181 -23.01 -14.56 -9.84
N GLY A 182 -22.84 -14.11 -8.59
CA GLY A 182 -22.14 -14.82 -7.52
C GLY A 182 -23.09 -15.26 -6.42
N LEU A 183 -22.61 -15.17 -5.17
CA LEU A 183 -23.44 -15.48 -3.99
C LEU A 183 -24.37 -14.33 -3.60
N GLY A 184 -24.14 -13.13 -4.10
CA GLY A 184 -24.80 -11.91 -3.62
C GLY A 184 -24.26 -11.42 -2.28
N GLU A 185 -24.72 -10.25 -1.83
CA GLU A 185 -24.22 -9.60 -0.61
C GLU A 185 -24.50 -10.42 0.66
N HIS A 186 -25.69 -11.03 0.73
CA HIS A 186 -26.19 -11.79 1.88
C HIS A 186 -26.30 -13.29 1.60
N GLY A 187 -25.59 -13.77 0.57
CA GLY A 187 -25.66 -15.17 0.18
C GLY A 187 -24.99 -16.10 1.20
N LEU A 188 -25.44 -17.33 1.20
CA LEU A 188 -24.91 -18.43 2.00
C LEU A 188 -24.41 -19.53 1.08
N TRP A 189 -23.27 -20.08 1.38
CA TRP A 189 -22.73 -21.24 0.69
C TRP A 189 -22.38 -22.33 1.70
N THR A 190 -22.90 -23.53 1.47
CA THR A 190 -22.63 -24.68 2.34
C THR A 190 -21.29 -25.32 1.94
N LEU A 191 -20.34 -25.38 2.85
CA LEU A 191 -19.06 -26.05 2.63
C LEU A 191 -19.27 -27.58 2.59
N PRO A 192 -19.04 -28.25 1.45
CA PRO A 192 -19.44 -29.65 1.28
C PRO A 192 -18.85 -30.63 2.29
N LEU A 193 -17.60 -30.36 2.74
CA LEU A 193 -16.86 -31.24 3.65
C LEU A 193 -17.32 -31.15 5.11
N LEU A 194 -17.83 -30.00 5.55
CA LEU A 194 -18.16 -29.73 6.95
C LEU A 194 -19.64 -29.46 7.18
N GLY A 195 -20.45 -29.33 6.12
CA GLY A 195 -21.87 -28.96 6.22
C GLY A 195 -22.11 -27.58 6.82
N THR A 196 -21.03 -26.74 6.94
CA THR A 196 -21.10 -25.42 7.57
C THR A 196 -21.52 -24.39 6.53
N GLU A 197 -22.52 -23.57 6.84
CA GLU A 197 -22.89 -22.42 6.02
C GLU A 197 -21.91 -21.27 6.22
N LEU A 198 -21.38 -20.75 5.12
CA LEU A 198 -20.47 -19.61 5.05
C LEU A 198 -21.16 -18.45 4.36
N SER A 199 -21.10 -17.27 4.97
CA SER A 199 -21.52 -16.02 4.32
C SER A 199 -20.61 -15.67 3.14
N THR A 200 -21.06 -14.79 2.26
CA THR A 200 -20.27 -14.27 1.14
C THR A 200 -18.88 -13.77 1.59
N TYR A 201 -18.81 -13.08 2.73
CA TYR A 201 -17.52 -12.57 3.24
C TYR A 201 -16.62 -13.68 3.78
N ARG A 202 -17.19 -14.70 4.42
CA ARG A 202 -16.43 -15.86 4.89
C ARG A 202 -15.95 -16.72 3.71
N VAL A 203 -16.72 -16.80 2.62
CA VAL A 203 -16.27 -17.45 1.36
C VAL A 203 -15.10 -16.68 0.74
N LEU A 204 -15.13 -15.33 0.73
CA LEU A 204 -14.01 -14.52 0.29
C LEU A 204 -12.76 -14.77 1.13
N ILE A 205 -12.89 -14.84 2.46
CA ILE A 205 -11.78 -15.21 3.35
C ILE A 205 -11.28 -16.62 3.06
N LEU A 206 -12.18 -17.58 2.81
CA LEU A 206 -11.80 -18.94 2.42
C LEU A 206 -11.04 -18.98 1.08
N LEU A 207 -11.46 -18.18 0.09
CA LEU A 207 -10.71 -18.03 -1.17
C LEU A 207 -9.30 -17.47 -0.92
N SER A 208 -9.14 -16.58 0.06
CA SER A 208 -7.81 -16.13 0.43
C SER A 208 -6.93 -17.25 0.98
N VAL A 209 -7.52 -18.25 1.66
CA VAL A 209 -6.80 -19.48 2.06
C VAL A 209 -6.34 -20.25 0.82
N VAL A 210 -7.23 -20.42 -0.17
CA VAL A 210 -6.92 -21.13 -1.42
C VAL A 210 -5.76 -20.45 -2.16
N PHE A 211 -5.71 -19.12 -2.21
CA PHE A 211 -4.59 -18.39 -2.83
C PHE A 211 -3.31 -18.40 -1.99
N THR A 212 -3.41 -18.54 -0.67
CA THR A 212 -2.24 -18.64 0.22
C THR A 212 -1.47 -19.96 0.00
N VAL A 213 -2.18 -21.07 -0.28
CA VAL A 213 -1.58 -22.40 -0.46
C VAL A 213 -0.55 -22.45 -1.60
N PRO A 214 -0.84 -21.99 -2.85
CA PRO A 214 0.16 -21.98 -3.92
C PRO A 214 1.38 -21.13 -3.56
N GLY A 215 1.21 -19.97 -2.91
CA GLY A 215 2.31 -19.14 -2.44
C GLY A 215 3.20 -19.87 -1.44
N LEU A 216 2.60 -20.57 -0.47
CA LEU A 216 3.30 -21.41 0.49
C LEU A 216 4.09 -22.53 -0.21
N ILE A 217 3.47 -23.25 -1.15
CA ILE A 217 4.10 -24.34 -1.91
C ILE A 217 5.28 -23.81 -2.74
N LEU A 218 5.14 -22.66 -3.41
CA LEU A 218 6.22 -22.04 -4.17
C LEU A 218 7.45 -21.76 -3.29
N ILE A 219 7.25 -21.22 -2.11
CA ILE A 219 8.36 -20.92 -1.19
C ILE A 219 8.93 -22.22 -0.57
N TRP A 220 8.06 -23.13 -0.14
CA TRP A 220 8.48 -24.37 0.51
C TRP A 220 9.26 -25.31 -0.42
N ALA A 221 8.75 -25.55 -1.62
CA ALA A 221 9.29 -26.54 -2.53
C ALA A 221 10.44 -26.01 -3.42
N PHE A 222 10.37 -24.73 -3.82
CA PHE A 222 11.22 -24.22 -4.89
C PHE A 222 12.23 -23.15 -4.47
N LEU A 223 12.01 -22.41 -3.37
CA LEU A 223 12.94 -21.37 -2.93
C LEU A 223 14.15 -21.99 -2.22
N ARG A 224 15.35 -21.74 -2.74
CA ARG A 224 16.61 -22.21 -2.13
C ARG A 224 17.14 -21.17 -1.15
N ASP A 225 17.81 -21.64 -0.09
CA ASP A 225 18.54 -20.79 0.84
C ASP A 225 19.94 -20.44 0.30
N GLY A 226 20.49 -19.30 0.72
CA GLY A 226 21.87 -18.91 0.45
C GLY A 226 22.17 -18.39 -0.96
N VAL A 227 21.15 -18.19 -1.80
CA VAL A 227 21.32 -17.61 -3.14
C VAL A 227 21.41 -16.11 -3.04
N GLU A 228 22.43 -15.53 -3.68
CA GLU A 228 22.62 -14.08 -3.82
C GLU A 228 23.06 -13.74 -5.25
N MET A 229 22.59 -12.58 -5.74
CA MET A 229 23.06 -12.01 -7.01
C MET A 229 24.11 -10.94 -6.71
N THR A 230 25.34 -11.18 -7.16
CA THR A 230 26.45 -10.23 -7.06
C THR A 230 26.75 -9.63 -8.43
N GLU A 231 27.65 -8.65 -8.49
CA GLU A 231 28.12 -8.10 -9.78
C GLU A 231 28.89 -9.16 -10.62
N ALA A 232 29.47 -10.17 -9.97
CA ALA A 232 30.15 -11.29 -10.62
C ALA A 232 29.19 -12.41 -11.07
N GLY A 233 27.90 -12.35 -10.71
CA GLY A 233 26.89 -13.34 -11.05
C GLY A 233 26.21 -13.96 -9.83
N ILE A 234 25.57 -15.12 -10.05
CA ILE A 234 24.83 -15.84 -9.01
C ILE A 234 25.80 -16.59 -8.11
N VAL A 235 25.79 -16.29 -6.82
CA VAL A 235 26.57 -16.97 -5.78
C VAL A 235 25.61 -17.77 -4.91
N VAL A 236 25.94 -19.02 -4.66
CA VAL A 236 25.23 -19.89 -3.71
C VAL A 236 26.17 -20.16 -2.55
N ALA A 237 26.10 -19.33 -1.52
CA ALA A 237 26.88 -19.52 -0.31
C ALA A 237 26.08 -20.37 0.70
N PRO A 238 26.67 -21.41 1.28
CA PRO A 238 26.04 -22.08 2.40
C PRO A 238 25.93 -21.09 3.53
N ARG A 239 24.69 -20.80 3.95
CA ARG A 239 24.44 -19.89 5.06
C ARG A 239 25.15 -20.43 6.30
N LYS A 240 25.97 -19.60 6.95
CA LYS A 240 26.42 -19.84 8.31
C LYS A 240 25.16 -19.78 9.19
N VAL A 241 24.49 -20.90 9.37
CA VAL A 241 23.45 -21.04 10.39
C VAL A 241 24.21 -20.86 11.70
N GLY A 242 24.04 -19.72 12.34
CA GLY A 242 24.49 -19.55 13.72
C GLY A 242 23.98 -20.78 14.46
N ALA A 243 24.87 -21.46 15.17
CA ALA A 243 24.68 -22.78 15.77
C ALA A 243 23.54 -22.78 16.81
N ALA A 244 22.30 -22.77 16.32
CA ALA A 244 21.10 -23.01 17.11
C ALA A 244 20.58 -24.39 16.73
N GLY A 245 21.15 -25.39 17.33
CA GLY A 245 20.61 -26.75 17.31
C GLY A 245 19.16 -26.78 17.76
N GLY A 246 18.40 -27.75 17.32
CA GLY A 246 16.95 -27.93 17.32
C GLY A 246 16.15 -27.77 18.62
N GLY A 247 16.46 -26.84 19.47
CA GLY A 247 15.68 -26.47 20.66
C GLY A 247 15.70 -24.97 21.00
N ALA A 248 16.46 -24.15 20.24
CA ALA A 248 16.74 -22.76 20.59
C ALA A 248 15.96 -21.72 19.75
N TRP A 249 14.99 -22.14 18.94
CA TRP A 249 14.24 -21.23 18.05
C TRP A 249 13.57 -20.07 18.81
N GLY A 250 12.87 -20.37 19.89
CA GLY A 250 12.21 -19.33 20.72
C GLY A 250 13.22 -18.40 21.39
N LYS A 251 14.35 -18.92 21.84
CA LYS A 251 15.41 -18.12 22.47
C LYS A 251 16.12 -17.23 21.44
N THR A 252 16.35 -17.71 20.24
CA THR A 252 16.97 -16.93 19.14
C THR A 252 16.01 -15.85 18.64
N LEU A 253 14.72 -16.14 18.54
CA LEU A 253 13.67 -15.17 18.22
C LEU A 253 13.57 -14.06 19.27
N LEU A 254 13.53 -14.42 20.55
CA LEU A 254 13.49 -13.45 21.65
C LEU A 254 14.77 -12.62 21.74
N ALA A 255 15.95 -13.23 21.56
CA ALA A 255 17.22 -12.54 21.61
C ALA A 255 17.38 -11.55 20.43
N SER A 256 17.07 -11.97 19.19
CA SER A 256 17.15 -11.07 18.03
C SER A 256 16.08 -9.98 18.06
N SER A 257 14.87 -10.27 18.56
CA SER A 257 13.84 -9.25 18.77
C SER A 257 14.26 -8.24 19.82
N ARG A 258 14.82 -8.68 20.95
CA ARG A 258 15.34 -7.81 22.02
C ARG A 258 16.51 -6.96 21.52
N GLU A 259 17.44 -7.54 20.81
CA GLU A 259 18.58 -6.82 20.22
C GLU A 259 18.12 -5.74 19.24
N THR A 260 17.12 -6.04 18.40
CA THR A 260 16.52 -5.07 17.48
C THR A 260 15.81 -3.96 18.19
N VAL A 261 14.99 -4.25 19.20
CA VAL A 261 14.31 -3.23 20.01
C VAL A 261 15.33 -2.32 20.67
N VAL A 262 16.38 -2.87 21.27
CA VAL A 262 17.46 -2.09 21.91
C VAL A 262 18.23 -1.28 20.88
N LYS A 263 18.60 -1.88 19.74
CA LYS A 263 19.32 -1.19 18.67
C LYS A 263 18.48 -0.08 18.05
N THR A 264 17.20 -0.35 17.76
CA THR A 264 16.23 0.64 17.29
C THR A 264 16.05 1.75 18.31
N GLY A 265 15.90 1.42 19.60
CA GLY A 265 15.80 2.41 20.67
C GLY A 265 17.03 3.31 20.79
N ARG A 266 18.25 2.77 20.64
CA ARG A 266 19.50 3.57 20.62
C ARG A 266 19.59 4.48 19.40
N ILE A 267 19.19 3.98 18.22
CA ILE A 267 19.11 4.78 17.01
C ILE A 267 18.13 5.95 17.22
N PHE A 268 16.93 5.68 17.75
CA PHE A 268 15.96 6.70 18.10
C PHE A 268 16.52 7.74 19.07
N ALA A 269 17.12 7.29 20.17
CA ALA A 269 17.71 8.18 21.16
C ALA A 269 18.80 9.10 20.58
N GLY A 270 19.57 8.61 19.60
CA GLY A 270 20.55 9.41 18.88
C GLY A 270 19.92 10.45 17.93
N LEU A 271 18.79 10.11 17.31
CA LEU A 271 18.13 10.97 16.32
C LEU A 271 17.40 12.17 16.94
N TRP A 272 16.90 12.03 18.18
CA TRP A 272 16.24 13.13 18.92
C TRP A 272 17.13 14.38 19.10
N ARG A 273 18.44 14.26 18.91
CA ARG A 273 19.39 15.40 19.00
C ARG A 273 19.64 16.09 17.63
N GLU A 274 19.08 15.53 16.54
CA GLU A 274 19.36 16.01 15.19
C GLU A 274 18.24 16.92 14.67
N LYS A 275 18.58 18.13 14.22
CA LYS A 275 17.61 19.06 13.58
C LYS A 275 16.97 18.45 12.32
N ALA A 276 17.72 17.65 11.56
CA ALA A 276 17.24 16.95 10.38
C ALA A 276 16.11 15.96 10.71
N PHE A 277 16.17 15.33 11.89
CA PHE A 277 15.14 14.41 12.35
C PHE A 277 13.78 15.09 12.57
N TYR A 278 13.74 16.26 13.19
CA TYR A 278 12.49 16.99 13.41
C TYR A 278 11.86 17.47 12.10
N ARG A 279 12.70 17.90 11.15
CA ARG A 279 12.27 18.26 9.80
C ARG A 279 11.65 17.07 9.07
N PHE A 280 12.31 15.92 9.15
CA PHE A 280 11.82 14.66 8.61
C PHE A 280 10.51 14.23 9.27
N LEU A 281 10.43 14.26 10.60
CA LEU A 281 9.24 13.88 11.36
C LEU A 281 8.04 14.79 11.01
N LEU A 282 8.26 16.10 10.92
CA LEU A 282 7.21 17.05 10.49
C LEU A 282 6.71 16.70 9.08
N PHE A 283 7.61 16.50 8.13
CA PHE A 283 7.24 16.15 6.77
C PHE A 283 6.42 14.85 6.71
N MET A 284 6.89 13.81 7.38
CA MET A 284 6.19 12.52 7.40
C MET A 284 4.83 12.62 8.11
N SER A 285 4.71 13.41 9.16
CA SER A 285 3.43 13.67 9.85
C SER A 285 2.43 14.40 8.93
N LEU A 286 2.90 15.36 8.14
CA LEU A 286 2.06 16.04 7.15
C LEU A 286 1.58 15.07 6.05
N VAL A 287 2.45 14.17 5.58
CA VAL A 287 2.10 13.20 4.53
C VAL A 287 1.04 12.18 4.98
N VAL A 288 0.84 12.00 6.29
CA VAL A 288 -0.27 11.18 6.81
C VAL A 288 -1.63 11.67 6.28
N GLY A 289 -1.83 12.98 6.09
CA GLY A 289 -3.08 13.53 5.56
C GLY A 289 -3.47 12.94 4.19
N VAL A 290 -2.56 12.94 3.21
CA VAL A 290 -2.86 12.35 1.90
C VAL A 290 -2.93 10.82 1.96
N ARG A 291 -2.14 10.17 2.80
CA ARG A 291 -2.21 8.71 3.02
C ARG A 291 -3.53 8.27 3.62
N MET A 292 -4.18 9.13 4.39
CA MET A 292 -5.49 8.85 4.98
C MET A 292 -6.53 8.49 3.90
N ILE A 293 -6.48 9.06 2.70
CA ILE A 293 -7.41 8.75 1.59
C ILE A 293 -7.41 7.24 1.31
N PHE A 294 -6.23 6.62 1.23
CA PHE A 294 -6.09 5.19 0.95
C PHE A 294 -6.59 4.31 2.10
N PHE A 295 -6.44 4.79 3.34
CA PHE A 295 -7.01 4.07 4.49
C PHE A 295 -8.54 4.17 4.50
N GLN A 296 -9.09 5.33 4.13
CA GLN A 296 -10.55 5.47 3.97
C GLN A 296 -11.10 4.65 2.81
N LEU A 297 -10.35 4.50 1.71
CA LEU A 297 -10.71 3.57 0.62
C LEU A 297 -10.75 2.11 1.07
N ALA A 298 -9.91 1.73 2.05
CA ALA A 298 -9.92 0.37 2.58
C ALA A 298 -11.01 0.15 3.65
N PHE A 299 -11.29 1.15 4.50
CA PHE A 299 -12.08 0.96 5.71
C PHE A 299 -13.50 1.54 5.60
N THR A 300 -13.64 2.69 4.97
CA THR A 300 -14.92 3.42 4.84
C THR A 300 -15.62 3.09 3.53
N PHE A 301 -14.88 3.10 2.42
CA PHE A 301 -15.42 3.02 1.08
C PHE A 301 -16.24 1.74 0.79
N PRO A 302 -15.86 0.52 1.27
CA PRO A 302 -16.67 -0.67 1.03
C PRO A 302 -18.09 -0.55 1.60
N LYS A 303 -18.22 -0.09 2.84
CA LYS A 303 -19.54 0.12 3.47
C LYS A 303 -20.32 1.26 2.83
N TYR A 304 -19.66 2.35 2.51
CA TYR A 304 -20.24 3.46 1.76
C TYR A 304 -20.76 3.00 0.40
N GLY A 305 -19.96 2.23 -0.35
CA GLY A 305 -20.34 1.72 -1.66
C GLY A 305 -21.61 0.87 -1.62
N ILE A 306 -21.71 -0.06 -0.65
CA ILE A 306 -22.91 -0.87 -0.45
C ILE A 306 -24.11 0.00 -0.07
N ARG A 307 -23.93 0.93 0.87
CA ARG A 307 -25.02 1.76 1.40
C ARG A 307 -25.61 2.73 0.38
N GLU A 308 -24.80 3.22 -0.57
CA GLU A 308 -25.21 4.24 -1.54
C GLU A 308 -25.48 3.69 -2.95
N LEU A 309 -24.78 2.64 -3.37
CA LEU A 309 -24.96 2.02 -4.69
C LEU A 309 -25.84 0.76 -4.65
N GLY A 310 -26.04 0.22 -3.44
CA GLY A 310 -26.82 -1.01 -3.23
C GLY A 310 -25.96 -2.26 -3.19
N ASP A 311 -26.64 -3.36 -2.85
CA ASP A 311 -26.05 -4.69 -2.73
C ASP A 311 -25.51 -5.18 -4.09
N GLY A 312 -24.34 -5.79 -4.06
CA GLY A 312 -23.69 -6.34 -5.27
C GLY A 312 -23.12 -5.31 -6.24
N ALA A 313 -23.18 -4.01 -5.94
CA ALA A 313 -22.62 -2.97 -6.81
C ALA A 313 -21.11 -3.15 -7.02
N PRO A 314 -20.59 -3.02 -8.26
CA PRO A 314 -19.18 -3.27 -8.60
C PRO A 314 -18.27 -2.06 -8.32
N PHE A 315 -18.34 -1.50 -7.12
CA PHE A 315 -17.56 -0.31 -6.74
C PHE A 315 -16.07 -0.60 -6.53
N ALA A 316 -15.71 -1.82 -6.11
CA ALA A 316 -14.31 -2.22 -5.95
C ALA A 316 -13.66 -2.45 -7.32
N HIS A 317 -14.39 -2.98 -8.29
CA HIS A 317 -13.96 -3.08 -9.68
C HIS A 317 -13.63 -1.68 -10.25
N LEU A 318 -14.54 -0.72 -10.06
CA LEU A 318 -14.33 0.66 -10.50
C LEU A 318 -13.12 1.30 -9.80
N SER A 319 -13.03 1.23 -8.48
CA SER A 319 -11.97 1.91 -7.73
C SER A 319 -10.61 1.21 -7.85
N GLY A 320 -10.56 -0.10 -7.70
CA GLY A 320 -9.32 -0.87 -7.60
C GLY A 320 -8.65 -1.10 -8.95
N ILE A 321 -9.40 -1.54 -9.97
CA ILE A 321 -8.82 -1.78 -11.31
C ILE A 321 -8.38 -0.46 -11.93
N LEU A 322 -9.23 0.57 -11.88
CA LEU A 322 -8.92 1.87 -12.47
C LEU A 322 -7.64 2.45 -11.84
N ASN A 323 -7.55 2.46 -10.50
CA ASN A 323 -6.34 2.91 -9.81
C ASN A 323 -5.12 2.06 -10.20
N SER A 324 -5.22 0.73 -10.15
CA SER A 324 -4.09 -0.16 -10.44
C SER A 324 -3.56 0.00 -11.86
N VAL A 325 -4.43 0.06 -12.86
CA VAL A 325 -4.05 0.27 -14.27
C VAL A 325 -3.43 1.64 -14.46
N MET A 326 -4.05 2.68 -13.92
CA MET A 326 -3.51 4.05 -14.01
C MET A 326 -2.14 4.16 -13.36
N ILE A 327 -1.92 3.56 -12.20
CA ILE A 327 -0.62 3.61 -11.50
C ILE A 327 0.46 2.91 -12.33
N VAL A 328 0.17 1.72 -12.89
CA VAL A 328 1.14 0.99 -13.74
C VAL A 328 1.56 1.83 -14.94
N VAL A 329 0.64 2.60 -15.53
CA VAL A 329 0.91 3.44 -16.70
C VAL A 329 1.50 4.80 -16.30
N LEU A 330 0.89 5.49 -15.33
CA LEU A 330 1.24 6.87 -15.00
C LEU A 330 2.56 7.00 -14.23
N VAL A 331 2.91 6.05 -13.34
CA VAL A 331 4.14 6.15 -12.53
C VAL A 331 5.40 6.23 -13.41
N PRO A 332 5.61 5.38 -14.43
CA PRO A 332 6.74 5.52 -15.33
C PRO A 332 6.72 6.82 -16.14
N ILE A 333 5.56 7.24 -16.60
CA ILE A 333 5.39 8.48 -17.40
C ILE A 333 5.70 9.70 -16.53
N CYS A 334 5.08 9.82 -15.36
CA CYS A 334 5.31 10.90 -14.42
C CYS A 334 6.78 10.92 -13.96
N GLY A 335 7.36 9.75 -13.67
CA GLY A 335 8.77 9.61 -13.32
C GLY A 335 9.70 10.16 -14.40
N ALA A 336 9.43 9.86 -15.68
CA ALA A 336 10.22 10.34 -16.81
C ALA A 336 10.06 11.85 -17.04
N LEU A 337 8.82 12.37 -16.99
CA LEU A 337 8.54 13.78 -17.26
C LEU A 337 9.03 14.73 -16.15
N THR A 338 9.07 14.25 -14.91
CA THR A 338 9.32 15.08 -13.72
C THR A 338 10.72 14.91 -13.12
N GLN A 339 11.67 14.29 -13.84
CA GLN A 339 13.05 14.03 -13.34
C GLN A 339 13.79 15.30 -12.86
N LYS A 340 13.53 16.44 -13.51
CA LYS A 340 14.16 17.74 -13.20
C LYS A 340 13.48 18.49 -12.05
N ILE A 341 12.31 18.02 -11.60
CA ILE A 341 11.54 18.67 -10.54
C ILE A 341 11.93 18.03 -9.20
N SER A 342 12.09 18.86 -8.16
CA SER A 342 12.44 18.39 -6.82
C SER A 342 11.35 17.45 -6.25
N ALA A 343 11.77 16.44 -5.49
CA ALA A 343 10.87 15.50 -4.84
C ALA A 343 9.88 16.21 -3.92
N TYR A 344 10.34 17.23 -3.18
CA TYR A 344 9.49 18.07 -2.35
C TYR A 344 8.33 18.71 -3.14
N ARG A 345 8.62 19.35 -4.29
CA ARG A 345 7.57 19.97 -5.14
C ARG A 345 6.59 18.93 -5.67
N MET A 346 7.10 17.78 -6.09
CA MET A 346 6.25 16.70 -6.61
C MET A 346 5.33 16.13 -5.53
N VAL A 347 5.83 15.96 -4.30
CA VAL A 347 4.99 15.55 -3.17
C VAL A 347 3.92 16.60 -2.88
N THR A 348 4.26 17.88 -2.89
CA THR A 348 3.29 18.97 -2.63
C THR A 348 2.20 19.02 -3.71
N VAL A 349 2.59 19.02 -5.00
CA VAL A 349 1.62 19.10 -6.11
C VAL A 349 0.79 17.80 -6.20
N GLY A 350 1.43 16.65 -6.13
CA GLY A 350 0.74 15.36 -6.21
C GLY A 350 -0.23 15.15 -5.05
N SER A 351 0.15 15.53 -3.82
CA SER A 351 -0.75 15.47 -2.68
C SER A 351 -1.92 16.47 -2.79
N PHE A 352 -1.71 17.63 -3.39
CA PHE A 352 -2.78 18.59 -3.70
C PHE A 352 -3.80 17.97 -4.67
N VAL A 353 -3.33 17.36 -5.76
CA VAL A 353 -4.20 16.68 -6.73
C VAL A 353 -4.97 15.53 -6.07
N SER A 354 -4.28 14.68 -5.27
CA SER A 354 -4.92 13.58 -4.55
C SER A 354 -5.94 14.06 -3.51
N ALA A 355 -5.64 15.13 -2.76
CA ALA A 355 -6.59 15.67 -1.78
C ALA A 355 -7.80 16.31 -2.45
N THR A 356 -7.59 17.04 -3.56
CA THR A 356 -8.67 17.64 -4.35
C THR A 356 -9.60 16.59 -4.94
N SER A 357 -9.08 15.40 -5.30
CA SER A 357 -9.88 14.31 -5.86
C SER A 357 -11.02 13.88 -4.94
N VAL A 358 -10.81 13.91 -3.62
CA VAL A 358 -11.82 13.50 -2.63
C VAL A 358 -13.07 14.40 -2.67
N PHE A 359 -12.92 15.66 -3.06
CA PHE A 359 -14.08 16.55 -3.16
C PHE A 359 -15.03 16.18 -4.31
N PHE A 360 -14.56 15.42 -5.33
CA PHE A 360 -15.47 14.94 -6.37
C PHE A 360 -16.51 13.95 -5.85
N ILE A 361 -16.14 13.08 -4.91
CA ILE A 361 -17.08 12.14 -4.28
C ILE A 361 -17.93 12.84 -3.19
N ALA A 362 -17.49 14.01 -2.72
CA ALA A 362 -18.21 14.85 -1.78
C ALA A 362 -19.24 15.79 -2.45
N LEU A 363 -19.19 15.94 -3.79
CA LEU A 363 -20.18 16.72 -4.52
C LEU A 363 -21.51 15.96 -4.60
N PRO A 364 -22.66 16.65 -4.66
CA PRO A 364 -23.94 16.04 -4.89
C PRO A 364 -23.94 15.18 -6.17
N PRO A 365 -24.26 13.89 -6.11
CA PRO A 365 -24.25 13.02 -7.30
C PRO A 365 -25.08 13.55 -8.47
N ALA A 366 -26.14 14.30 -8.18
CA ALA A 366 -27.00 14.91 -9.19
C ALA A 366 -26.24 15.84 -10.19
N TRP A 367 -25.12 16.43 -9.78
CA TRP A 367 -24.30 17.27 -10.67
C TRP A 367 -23.64 16.47 -11.79
N PHE A 368 -23.45 15.18 -11.59
CA PHE A 368 -22.87 14.27 -12.58
C PHE A 368 -23.92 13.61 -13.49
N ARG A 369 -25.23 13.92 -13.31
CA ARG A 369 -26.31 13.35 -14.10
C ARG A 369 -26.13 13.51 -15.62
N PRO A 370 -25.76 14.69 -16.15
CA PRO A 370 -25.57 14.85 -17.60
C PRO A 370 -24.46 13.95 -18.17
N LEU A 371 -23.43 13.65 -17.35
CA LEU A 371 -22.35 12.74 -17.74
C LEU A 371 -22.76 11.25 -17.56
N ALA A 372 -23.59 10.97 -16.57
CA ALA A 372 -24.11 9.64 -16.29
C ALA A 372 -25.10 9.19 -17.38
N ASP A 373 -25.96 10.08 -17.83
CA ASP A 373 -26.93 9.82 -18.91
C ASP A 373 -26.28 9.90 -20.30
N GLY A 374 -25.00 10.34 -20.39
CA GLY A 374 -24.24 10.49 -21.62
C GLY A 374 -23.34 9.28 -21.93
N TRP A 375 -22.45 9.46 -22.93
CA TRP A 375 -21.52 8.41 -23.38
C TRP A 375 -20.59 7.90 -22.28
N LEU A 376 -20.21 8.76 -21.31
CA LEU A 376 -19.33 8.36 -20.23
C LEU A 376 -19.99 7.35 -19.31
N GLY A 377 -21.29 7.54 -18.99
CA GLY A 377 -22.07 6.57 -18.24
C GLY A 377 -22.22 5.25 -18.99
N ASP A 378 -22.48 5.31 -20.31
CA ASP A 378 -22.55 4.09 -21.14
C ASP A 378 -21.22 3.31 -21.12
N VAL A 379 -20.10 3.98 -21.36
CA VAL A 379 -18.79 3.32 -21.40
C VAL A 379 -18.36 2.79 -20.05
N VAL A 380 -18.47 3.60 -18.99
CA VAL A 380 -17.97 3.22 -17.66
C VAL A 380 -18.92 2.24 -16.98
N VAL A 381 -20.24 2.52 -16.97
CA VAL A 381 -21.16 1.78 -16.13
C VAL A 381 -21.77 0.58 -16.87
N HIS A 382 -22.23 0.77 -18.11
CA HIS A 382 -22.85 -0.34 -18.85
C HIS A 382 -21.81 -1.28 -19.46
N ARG A 383 -20.85 -0.76 -20.25
CA ARG A 383 -19.91 -1.62 -20.98
C ARG A 383 -18.80 -2.17 -20.12
N TRP A 384 -18.23 -1.35 -19.24
CA TRP A 384 -17.08 -1.79 -18.41
C TRP A 384 -17.54 -2.49 -17.13
N LEU A 385 -18.44 -1.87 -16.35
CA LEU A 385 -18.89 -2.45 -15.07
C LEU A 385 -20.04 -3.48 -15.24
N GLY A 386 -20.71 -3.50 -16.39
CA GLY A 386 -21.80 -4.43 -16.68
C GLY A 386 -23.09 -4.16 -15.88
N VAL A 387 -23.27 -2.94 -15.37
CA VAL A 387 -24.47 -2.56 -14.62
C VAL A 387 -25.59 -2.21 -15.60
N ALA A 388 -26.74 -2.86 -15.46
CA ALA A 388 -27.91 -2.62 -16.29
C ALA A 388 -28.84 -1.54 -15.69
N GLY A 389 -29.70 -0.95 -16.53
CA GLY A 389 -30.72 0.03 -16.10
C GLY A 389 -30.18 1.47 -16.07
N ALA A 390 -30.87 2.35 -15.35
CA ALA A 390 -30.48 3.75 -15.24
C ALA A 390 -29.15 3.91 -14.49
N VAL A 391 -28.25 4.71 -15.03
CA VAL A 391 -26.94 4.94 -14.42
C VAL A 391 -27.09 5.77 -13.16
N ASN A 392 -26.62 5.24 -12.01
CA ASN A 392 -26.48 6.05 -10.81
C ASN A 392 -25.32 7.06 -11.00
N PRO A 393 -25.56 8.38 -10.93
CA PRO A 393 -24.51 9.39 -11.15
C PRO A 393 -23.32 9.27 -10.19
N LEU A 394 -23.48 8.60 -9.05
CA LEU A 394 -22.43 8.36 -8.09
C LEU A 394 -21.26 7.54 -8.69
N TYR A 395 -21.52 6.63 -9.66
CA TYR A 395 -20.43 5.94 -10.36
C TYR A 395 -19.49 6.90 -11.09
N ILE A 396 -20.04 7.96 -11.67
CA ILE A 396 -19.25 8.98 -12.39
C ILE A 396 -18.46 9.85 -11.41
N SER A 397 -19.06 10.20 -10.28
CA SER A 397 -18.36 10.89 -9.19
C SER A 397 -17.17 10.06 -8.68
N ILE A 398 -17.36 8.77 -8.41
CA ILE A 398 -16.30 7.85 -8.01
C ILE A 398 -15.23 7.72 -9.11
N PHE A 399 -15.63 7.65 -10.38
CA PHE A 399 -14.69 7.58 -11.51
C PHE A 399 -13.74 8.78 -11.51
N PHE A 400 -14.24 10.01 -11.42
CA PHE A 400 -13.39 11.21 -11.36
C PHE A 400 -12.52 11.24 -10.10
N PHE A 401 -13.08 10.86 -8.96
CA PHE A 401 -12.32 10.73 -7.73
C PHE A 401 -11.10 9.81 -7.93
N ILE A 402 -11.29 8.61 -8.46
CA ILE A 402 -10.20 7.64 -8.63
C ILE A 402 -9.21 8.06 -9.72
N VAL A 403 -9.67 8.64 -10.83
CA VAL A 403 -8.78 9.15 -11.89
C VAL A 403 -7.82 10.22 -11.33
N LEU A 404 -8.35 11.21 -10.64
CA LEU A 404 -7.54 12.28 -10.06
C LEU A 404 -6.67 11.78 -8.90
N LEU A 405 -7.20 10.89 -8.07
CA LEU A 405 -6.43 10.26 -7.01
C LEU A 405 -5.20 9.52 -7.56
N SER A 406 -5.40 8.71 -8.61
CA SER A 406 -4.33 7.94 -9.24
C SER A 406 -3.27 8.84 -9.91
N LEU A 407 -3.71 9.92 -10.55
CA LEU A 407 -2.80 10.92 -11.11
C LEU A 407 -1.96 11.58 -10.01
N GLY A 408 -2.59 12.02 -8.92
CA GLY A 408 -1.90 12.59 -7.78
C GLY A 408 -0.93 11.59 -7.16
N GLU A 409 -1.35 10.33 -6.95
CA GLU A 409 -0.53 9.26 -6.40
C GLU A 409 0.71 8.99 -7.24
N ALA A 410 0.58 8.93 -8.56
CA ALA A 410 1.70 8.73 -9.47
C ALA A 410 2.75 9.85 -9.38
N LEU A 411 2.33 11.06 -9.02
CA LEU A 411 3.22 12.20 -8.83
C LEU A 411 3.94 12.20 -7.49
N TRP A 412 3.25 11.89 -6.38
CA TRP A 412 3.84 12.05 -5.05
C TRP A 412 4.40 10.76 -4.44
N SER A 413 3.79 9.60 -4.69
CA SER A 413 4.12 8.38 -3.95
C SER A 413 5.56 7.88 -4.18
N PRO A 414 6.11 7.83 -5.42
CA PRO A 414 7.51 7.48 -5.63
C PRO A 414 8.48 8.52 -5.05
N ARG A 415 8.11 9.79 -5.10
CA ARG A 415 8.95 10.92 -4.66
C ARG A 415 9.06 11.05 -3.15
N LEU A 416 8.08 10.48 -2.42
CA LEU A 416 8.12 10.46 -0.96
C LEU A 416 9.36 9.74 -0.42
N TYR A 417 9.67 8.57 -0.96
CA TYR A 417 10.84 7.79 -0.55
C TYR A 417 12.15 8.46 -0.97
N GLU A 418 12.16 9.11 -2.13
CA GLU A 418 13.31 9.89 -2.62
C GLU A 418 13.59 11.07 -1.68
N TYR A 419 12.57 11.79 -1.26
CA TYR A 419 12.70 12.90 -0.32
C TYR A 419 13.15 12.42 1.08
N ALA A 420 12.60 11.31 1.57
CA ALA A 420 13.01 10.72 2.83
C ALA A 420 14.50 10.34 2.83
N ALA A 421 14.99 9.78 1.73
CA ALA A 421 16.42 9.47 1.57
C ALA A 421 17.28 10.72 1.48
N ALA A 422 16.80 11.80 0.86
CA ALA A 422 17.54 13.07 0.71
C ALA A 422 17.71 13.84 2.04
N ILE A 423 16.73 13.72 2.97
CA ILE A 423 16.83 14.34 4.31
C ILE A 423 17.84 13.61 5.21
N ALA A 424 18.00 12.30 4.99
CA ALA A 424 18.81 11.47 5.88
C ALA A 424 20.28 11.91 5.86
N PRO A 425 20.93 12.10 7.03
CA PRO A 425 22.37 12.30 7.09
C PRO A 425 23.13 11.11 6.48
N LYS A 426 24.29 11.38 5.87
CA LYS A 426 25.15 10.34 5.28
C LYS A 426 25.45 9.22 6.28
N GLY A 427 25.21 7.97 5.86
CA GLY A 427 25.40 6.77 6.68
C GLY A 427 24.25 6.43 7.63
N ARG A 428 23.13 7.20 7.63
CA ARG A 428 21.92 6.93 8.42
C ARG A 428 20.65 6.73 7.58
N GLU A 429 20.80 6.59 6.28
CA GLU A 429 19.69 6.49 5.33
C GLU A 429 18.74 5.34 5.68
N ALA A 430 19.29 4.18 6.05
CA ALA A 430 18.49 3.01 6.43
C ALA A 430 17.64 3.27 7.69
N SER A 431 18.18 4.00 8.67
CA SER A 431 17.47 4.36 9.89
C SER A 431 16.31 5.32 9.62
N TYR A 432 16.53 6.35 8.80
CA TYR A 432 15.48 7.30 8.41
C TYR A 432 14.39 6.62 7.58
N MET A 433 14.76 5.72 6.67
CA MET A 433 13.79 4.93 5.89
C MET A 433 12.93 4.02 6.79
N ALA A 434 13.51 3.36 7.78
CA ALA A 434 12.76 2.57 8.75
C ALA A 434 11.78 3.45 9.58
N LEU A 435 12.24 4.63 10.00
CA LEU A 435 11.45 5.59 10.75
C LEU A 435 10.33 6.25 9.93
N SER A 436 10.47 6.29 8.59
CA SER A 436 9.44 6.84 7.71
C SER A 436 8.09 6.10 7.81
N LEU A 437 8.11 4.87 8.30
CA LEU A 437 6.89 4.09 8.49
C LEU A 437 6.12 4.45 9.77
N LEU A 438 6.78 5.07 10.77
CA LEU A 438 6.19 5.35 12.07
C LEU A 438 4.98 6.31 12.03
N PRO A 439 5.02 7.46 11.32
CA PRO A 439 3.86 8.33 11.19
C PRO A 439 2.68 7.65 10.48
N PHE A 440 2.95 6.78 9.51
CA PHE A 440 1.89 5.99 8.85
C PHE A 440 1.26 4.97 9.78
N PHE A 441 2.05 4.43 10.70
CA PHE A 441 1.55 3.55 11.75
C PHE A 441 0.54 4.25 12.65
N LEU A 442 0.93 5.39 13.20
CA LEU A 442 0.05 6.21 14.02
C LEU A 442 -1.19 6.65 13.23
N GLY A 443 -1.00 7.06 11.97
CA GLY A 443 -2.08 7.42 11.06
C GLY A 443 -3.10 6.29 10.86
N LYS A 444 -2.66 5.05 10.63
CA LYS A 444 -3.58 3.89 10.50
C LYS A 444 -4.40 3.64 11.75
N PHE A 445 -3.77 3.76 12.92
CA PHE A 445 -4.46 3.57 14.19
C PHE A 445 -5.60 4.58 14.37
N PHE A 446 -5.30 5.87 14.18
CA PHE A 446 -6.32 6.92 14.29
C PHE A 446 -7.40 6.81 13.21
N VAL A 447 -6.99 6.52 11.97
CA VAL A 447 -7.94 6.43 10.84
C VAL A 447 -8.88 5.24 10.99
N GLY A 448 -8.47 4.13 11.58
CA GLY A 448 -9.35 2.99 11.83
C GLY A 448 -10.52 3.35 12.74
N GLY A 449 -10.26 3.99 13.88
CA GLY A 449 -11.31 4.49 14.77
C GLY A 449 -12.16 5.59 14.14
N LEU A 450 -11.49 6.54 13.47
CA LEU A 450 -12.16 7.65 12.77
C LEU A 450 -13.10 7.14 11.66
N SER A 451 -12.72 6.13 10.90
CA SER A 451 -13.52 5.55 9.82
C SER A 451 -14.85 5.00 10.34
N GLY A 452 -14.81 4.27 11.45
CA GLY A 452 -16.01 3.75 12.08
C GLY A 452 -16.94 4.87 12.57
N TRP A 453 -16.38 5.89 13.23
CA TRP A 453 -17.14 7.04 13.70
C TRP A 453 -17.76 7.85 12.55
N LEU A 454 -17.01 8.09 11.47
CA LEU A 454 -17.52 8.79 10.28
C LEU A 454 -18.68 8.04 9.65
N LEU A 455 -18.58 6.71 9.51
CA LEU A 455 -19.65 5.88 8.97
C LEU A 455 -20.89 5.90 9.85
N GLU A 456 -20.72 5.72 11.16
CA GLU A 456 -21.85 5.68 12.10
C GLU A 456 -22.61 7.02 12.12
N LYS A 457 -21.88 8.14 12.05
CA LYS A 457 -22.45 9.47 12.14
C LYS A 457 -23.05 10.00 10.83
N PHE A 458 -22.39 9.76 9.70
CA PHE A 458 -22.73 10.42 8.43
C PHE A 458 -23.27 9.46 7.36
N CYS A 459 -22.97 8.17 7.48
CA CYS A 459 -23.45 7.17 6.54
C CYS A 459 -23.87 5.90 7.30
N PRO A 460 -24.83 5.98 8.26
CA PRO A 460 -25.25 4.83 9.05
C PRO A 460 -25.90 3.75 8.17
N ALA A 461 -25.96 2.50 8.69
CA ALA A 461 -26.63 1.40 7.99
C ALA A 461 -28.14 1.66 7.85
N GLN A 462 -28.74 2.31 8.86
CA GLN A 462 -30.16 2.69 8.89
C GLN A 462 -30.31 4.15 9.31
N GLY A 463 -31.32 4.83 8.77
CA GLY A 463 -31.62 6.23 9.06
C GLY A 463 -31.08 7.22 8.03
N PRO A 464 -31.17 8.53 8.30
CA PRO A 464 -30.74 9.56 7.37
C PRO A 464 -29.24 9.56 7.19
N ARG A 465 -28.79 9.76 5.95
CA ARG A 465 -27.37 9.76 5.57
C ARG A 465 -26.96 11.11 5.01
N ASN A 466 -25.73 11.49 5.23
CA ASN A 466 -25.08 12.66 4.62
C ASN A 466 -23.65 12.28 4.21
N PRO A 467 -23.48 11.40 3.22
CA PRO A 467 -22.19 10.93 2.78
C PRO A 467 -21.34 12.03 2.14
N GLU A 468 -21.96 13.06 1.55
CA GLU A 468 -21.26 14.21 0.98
C GLU A 468 -20.45 14.93 2.06
N LEU A 469 -21.05 15.20 3.23
CA LEU A 469 -20.35 15.82 4.34
C LEU A 469 -19.24 14.92 4.88
N MET A 470 -19.45 13.60 4.93
CA MET A 470 -18.42 12.65 5.33
C MET A 470 -17.18 12.77 4.43
N TRP A 471 -17.36 12.70 3.11
CA TRP A 471 -16.26 12.79 2.15
C TRP A 471 -15.64 14.20 2.10
N PHE A 472 -16.43 15.23 2.30
CA PHE A 472 -15.92 16.61 2.44
C PHE A 472 -14.95 16.73 3.62
N LEU A 473 -15.31 16.18 4.79
CA LEU A 473 -14.44 16.17 5.96
C LEU A 473 -13.14 15.37 5.70
N ILE A 474 -13.25 14.22 5.04
CA ILE A 474 -12.08 13.43 4.64
C ILE A 474 -11.18 14.24 3.69
N GLY A 475 -11.76 14.96 2.72
CA GLY A 475 -11.05 15.84 1.81
C GLY A 475 -10.32 16.97 2.55
N CYS A 476 -10.98 17.61 3.51
CA CYS A 476 -10.36 18.65 4.37
C CYS A 476 -9.17 18.09 5.17
N MET A 477 -9.30 16.89 5.74
CA MET A 477 -8.19 16.23 6.44
C MET A 477 -7.04 15.88 5.48
N ALA A 478 -7.33 15.44 4.26
CA ALA A 478 -6.31 15.18 3.26
C ALA A 478 -5.55 16.43 2.82
N MET A 479 -6.23 17.60 2.80
CA MET A 479 -5.63 18.90 2.49
C MET A 479 -4.57 19.35 3.49
N VAL A 480 -4.51 18.76 4.69
CA VAL A 480 -3.44 19.03 5.67
C VAL A 480 -2.06 18.79 5.05
N THR A 481 -1.91 17.80 4.16
CA THR A 481 -0.62 17.54 3.50
C THR A 481 -0.17 18.68 2.58
N PRO A 482 -0.90 19.04 1.52
CA PRO A 482 -0.45 20.11 0.61
C PRO A 482 -0.40 21.48 1.28
N VAL A 483 -1.36 21.80 2.15
CA VAL A 483 -1.37 23.07 2.88
C VAL A 483 -0.19 23.12 3.86
N GLY A 484 0.02 22.08 4.65
CA GLY A 484 1.12 22.01 5.60
C GLY A 484 2.50 22.05 4.92
N THR A 485 2.67 21.32 3.79
CA THR A 485 3.93 21.39 3.03
C THR A 485 4.17 22.81 2.48
N LEU A 486 3.14 23.51 2.03
CA LEU A 486 3.28 24.90 1.57
C LEU A 486 3.60 25.87 2.72
N LEU A 487 2.90 25.77 3.86
CA LEU A 487 3.12 26.62 5.03
C LEU A 487 4.55 26.46 5.59
N PHE A 488 5.02 25.22 5.70
CA PHE A 488 6.35 24.91 6.22
C PHE A 488 7.43 24.84 5.12
N ARG A 489 7.18 25.42 3.94
CA ARG A 489 8.08 25.36 2.77
C ARG A 489 9.51 25.75 3.10
N LYS A 490 9.73 26.86 3.78
CA LYS A 490 11.06 27.36 4.15
C LYS A 490 11.84 26.38 5.02
N TYR A 491 11.14 25.64 5.86
CA TYR A 491 11.74 24.64 6.75
C TYR A 491 11.96 23.29 6.10
N LEU A 492 11.03 22.86 5.23
CA LEU A 492 11.03 21.54 4.61
C LEU A 492 11.83 21.47 3.31
N GLN A 493 11.95 22.57 2.56
CA GLN A 493 12.67 22.57 1.29
C GLN A 493 14.17 22.41 1.54
N LEU A 494 14.77 21.35 0.99
CA LEU A 494 16.20 21.04 1.06
C LEU A 494 16.85 21.21 -0.31
N GLN A 495 18.16 21.44 -0.33
CA GLN A 495 18.98 21.22 -1.52
C GLN A 495 19.09 19.71 -1.75
N GLU A 496 18.41 19.23 -2.77
CA GLU A 496 18.51 17.84 -3.20
C GLU A 496 19.78 17.69 -4.06
N ALA A 497 20.67 16.76 -3.69
CA ALA A 497 21.89 16.50 -4.42
C ALA A 497 21.59 16.20 -5.90
N GLY A 498 22.19 16.94 -6.82
CA GLY A 498 22.01 16.79 -8.26
C GLY A 498 20.84 17.56 -8.88
N ARG A 499 20.07 18.32 -8.09
CA ARG A 499 19.01 19.23 -8.56
C ARG A 499 19.27 20.62 -8.00
N GLU A 500 19.87 21.50 -8.79
CA GLU A 500 20.09 22.89 -8.39
C GLU A 500 18.75 23.56 -8.07
N PRO A 501 18.63 24.28 -6.92
CA PRO A 501 17.53 25.20 -6.73
C PRO A 501 17.61 26.22 -7.87
N VAL A 502 16.47 26.57 -8.47
CA VAL A 502 16.38 27.78 -9.30
C VAL A 502 16.62 28.96 -8.35
N VAL A 503 17.88 29.32 -8.17
CA VAL A 503 18.27 30.55 -7.51
C VAL A 503 17.66 31.64 -8.37
N SER A 504 16.75 32.45 -7.80
CA SER A 504 16.27 33.63 -8.48
C SER A 504 17.52 34.43 -8.85
N LYS A 505 17.64 34.83 -10.11
CA LYS A 505 18.78 35.62 -10.63
C LYS A 505 19.07 36.89 -9.84
N THR A 506 18.18 37.32 -8.95
CA THR A 506 18.32 38.42 -8.02
C THR A 506 19.30 38.18 -6.87
N ALA A 507 19.54 36.93 -6.45
CA ALA A 507 20.51 36.65 -5.36
C ALA A 507 21.95 36.46 -5.89
N ALA A 508 22.11 36.05 -7.14
CA ALA A 508 23.44 35.95 -7.78
C ALA A 508 24.01 37.34 -8.10
N ALA A 509 23.16 38.29 -8.51
CA ALA A 509 23.60 39.65 -8.78
C ALA A 509 23.97 40.44 -7.50
N ALA A 510 23.45 40.08 -6.33
CA ALA A 510 23.81 40.69 -5.04
C ALA A 510 25.15 40.15 -4.49
N GLY A 511 25.47 38.87 -4.73
CA GLY A 511 26.72 38.24 -4.32
C GLY A 511 27.94 38.68 -5.18
N GLU A 512 27.73 38.94 -6.48
CA GLU A 512 28.81 39.46 -7.36
C GLU A 512 29.13 40.95 -7.12
N ALA A 513 28.18 41.72 -6.59
CA ALA A 513 28.41 43.12 -6.22
C ALA A 513 29.23 43.28 -4.92
N GLU A 514 29.23 42.29 -4.03
CA GLU A 514 29.96 42.32 -2.75
C GLU A 514 31.42 41.88 -2.90
N ILE A 515 31.77 41.11 -3.96
CA ILE A 515 33.14 40.64 -4.23
C ILE A 515 33.96 41.68 -5.02
N LEU A 516 33.31 42.70 -5.59
CA LEU A 516 34.00 43.78 -6.32
C LEU A 516 34.32 45.02 -5.46
N HIS A 517 34.04 44.98 -4.15
CA HIS A 517 34.31 46.07 -3.20
C HIS A 517 35.23 45.65 -2.03
N GLU A 518 35.83 44.49 -2.06
CA GLU A 518 37.03 44.13 -1.29
C GLU A 518 38.25 43.99 -2.23
#